data_7da1e8e56e5baff47d07f706fefa3ba4
#
_entry.id   7da1e8e56e5baff47d07f706fefa3ba4
#
_cell.length_a   1.000
_cell.length_b   1.000
_cell.length_c   1.000
_cell.angle_alpha   90.00
_cell.angle_beta   90.00
_cell.angle_gamma   90.00
#
_symmetry.space_group_name_H-M   'P 1'
#
loop_
_entity.id
_entity.type
_entity.pdbx_description
1 polymer ?
#
loop_
_entity_poly.entity_id
_entity_poly.type
_entity_poly.pdbx_seq_one_letter_code
_entity_poly.pdbx_strand_id
1 'polypeptide(L)'
;MRVAPLSCLSIVAAGLLGCANLDSSQGSGVDSAQPVNSKPTLLPELTEPVFEAPTDPSAPPAGHSNHGEAFNRGPRQAAYLMEAKTANIDFPITTDKPQAQKFFNQGIGQLHGFWTFEAERSFRQVLKIDPENPMAYWGMAMANNGNSNRAKELINQSVKHKASADERGRMWIEALAEYHRDPKADKKKRKAAYLKALRNISAKYPADLEAKAFVALQLYRNGVNGKKTDHYESIDKIIGEVLEKNPMHPCHHYRIHLWDHK
;
A
#
# COMPACT_ATOMS: atom_id res chain seq x y z
N MET A 1 -9.71 51.22 19.53
CA MET A 1 -9.73 51.33 18.07
C MET A 1 -10.17 50.02 17.49
N ARG A 2 -11.39 49.98 16.98
CA ARG A 2 -12.00 48.80 16.35
C ARG A 2 -11.70 48.85 14.85
N VAL A 3 -11.24 47.77 14.26
CA VAL A 3 -11.19 47.64 12.80
C VAL A 3 -12.02 46.42 12.40
N ALA A 4 -12.98 46.66 11.51
CA ALA A 4 -13.98 45.73 11.02
C ALA A 4 -13.43 44.88 9.81
N PRO A 5 -14.07 43.75 9.49
CA PRO A 5 -13.65 42.87 8.41
C PRO A 5 -14.19 43.30 7.03
N LEU A 6 -13.38 43.16 6.01
CA LEU A 6 -13.80 43.32 4.61
C LEU A 6 -14.38 42.01 4.06
N SER A 7 -15.62 42.15 3.55
CA SER A 7 -16.30 41.16 2.74
C SER A 7 -15.73 41.11 1.33
N CYS A 8 -15.50 39.94 0.78
CA CYS A 8 -15.17 39.76 -0.61
C CYS A 8 -16.35 39.20 -1.40
N LEU A 9 -16.66 39.92 -2.47
CA LEU A 9 -17.87 39.85 -3.32
C LEU A 9 -17.71 38.75 -4.37
N SER A 10 -18.74 37.95 -4.55
CA SER A 10 -18.88 36.96 -5.62
C SER A 10 -19.21 37.66 -6.95
N ILE A 11 -18.53 37.29 -8.02
CA ILE A 11 -18.92 37.66 -9.39
C ILE A 11 -19.30 36.37 -10.13
N VAL A 12 -20.59 36.28 -10.47
CA VAL A 12 -21.15 35.33 -11.43
C VAL A 12 -21.16 36.03 -12.79
N ALA A 13 -20.59 35.41 -13.80
CA ALA A 13 -20.77 35.82 -15.18
C ALA A 13 -21.34 34.64 -15.99
N ALA A 14 -22.59 34.82 -16.38
CA ALA A 14 -23.24 34.01 -17.39
C ALA A 14 -23.01 34.63 -18.77
N GLY A 15 -22.70 33.84 -19.76
CA GLY A 15 -22.57 34.22 -21.14
C GLY A 15 -23.16 33.17 -22.06
N LEU A 16 -24.22 33.55 -22.72
CA LEU A 16 -25.05 32.79 -23.64
C LEU A 16 -24.60 32.93 -25.11
N LEU A 17 -24.81 31.83 -25.88
CA LEU A 17 -25.20 31.75 -27.29
C LEU A 17 -24.23 32.17 -28.42
N GLY A 18 -24.09 31.20 -29.34
CA GLY A 18 -23.65 31.44 -30.72
C GLY A 18 -23.66 30.15 -31.55
N CYS A 19 -24.86 29.86 -32.18
CA CYS A 19 -24.95 28.87 -33.24
C CYS A 19 -24.34 29.42 -34.53
N ALA A 20 -23.53 28.62 -35.21
CA ALA A 20 -23.29 28.78 -36.65
C ALA A 20 -23.10 27.41 -37.31
N ASN A 21 -24.07 26.98 -38.11
CA ASN A 21 -23.96 25.94 -39.10
C ASN A 21 -23.01 26.38 -40.22
N LEU A 22 -22.08 25.51 -40.61
CA LEU A 22 -21.53 25.49 -41.97
C LEU A 22 -21.34 24.04 -42.41
N ASP A 23 -22.15 23.67 -43.36
CA ASP A 23 -22.13 22.47 -44.18
C ASP A 23 -21.06 22.65 -45.25
N SER A 24 -20.20 21.65 -45.47
CA SER A 24 -19.67 21.27 -46.78
C SER A 24 -18.76 20.05 -46.68
N SER A 25 -19.28 18.97 -47.16
CA SER A 25 -18.65 17.80 -47.86
C SER A 25 -17.16 17.92 -48.23
N GLN A 26 -16.37 16.93 -47.88
CA GLN A 26 -15.76 15.96 -48.78
C GLN A 26 -14.83 15.03 -47.98
N GLY A 27 -14.88 13.74 -48.34
CA GLY A 27 -14.35 12.59 -47.69
C GLY A 27 -12.84 12.40 -47.81
N SER A 28 -12.32 11.70 -46.88
CA SER A 28 -11.23 10.71 -47.03
C SER A 28 -11.31 9.78 -45.83
N GLY A 29 -11.37 8.49 -46.10
CA GLY A 29 -11.56 7.43 -45.11
C GLY A 29 -10.43 7.44 -44.10
N VAL A 30 -10.84 7.55 -42.85
CA VAL A 30 -10.01 7.21 -41.71
C VAL A 30 -10.68 6.00 -41.08
N ASP A 31 -9.95 4.93 -41.11
CA ASP A 31 -10.28 3.64 -40.51
C ASP A 31 -10.78 3.86 -39.09
N SER A 32 -12.03 3.58 -38.85
CA SER A 32 -12.65 3.68 -37.54
C SER A 32 -12.08 2.56 -36.65
N ALA A 33 -11.04 2.89 -35.91
CA ALA A 33 -10.63 2.06 -34.77
C ALA A 33 -11.86 1.90 -33.84
N GLN A 34 -12.46 0.73 -33.87
CA GLN A 34 -13.50 0.31 -32.95
C GLN A 34 -12.98 0.52 -31.53
N PRO A 35 -13.75 1.13 -30.62
CA PRO A 35 -13.37 1.15 -29.24
C PRO A 35 -13.28 -0.31 -28.78
N VAL A 36 -12.08 -0.73 -28.37
CA VAL A 36 -11.87 -2.02 -27.74
C VAL A 36 -12.60 -1.96 -26.40
N ASN A 37 -13.86 -2.33 -26.43
CA ASN A 37 -14.69 -2.49 -25.25
C ASN A 37 -14.28 -3.82 -24.58
N SER A 38 -13.03 -3.91 -24.16
CA SER A 38 -12.58 -4.96 -23.27
C SER A 38 -13.18 -4.65 -21.90
N LYS A 39 -14.35 -5.25 -21.61
CA LYS A 39 -14.80 -5.38 -20.23
C LYS A 39 -13.60 -5.83 -19.41
N PRO A 40 -13.27 -5.15 -18.29
CA PRO A 40 -12.22 -5.65 -17.42
C PRO A 40 -12.56 -7.10 -17.09
N THR A 41 -11.63 -8.00 -17.37
CA THR A 41 -11.79 -9.42 -17.03
C THR A 41 -11.89 -9.48 -15.51
N LEU A 42 -13.12 -9.60 -15.02
CA LEU A 42 -13.35 -9.89 -13.61
C LEU A 42 -12.67 -11.22 -13.32
N LEU A 43 -11.66 -11.20 -12.47
CA LEU A 43 -11.18 -12.44 -11.87
C LEU A 43 -12.37 -13.10 -11.15
N PRO A 44 -12.43 -14.46 -11.13
CA PRO A 44 -13.55 -15.16 -10.54
C PRO A 44 -13.90 -14.57 -9.18
N GLU A 45 -15.18 -14.33 -9.00
CA GLU A 45 -15.75 -13.72 -7.81
C GLU A 45 -15.22 -14.41 -6.55
N LEU A 46 -14.74 -13.62 -5.61
CA LEU A 46 -14.28 -14.13 -4.31
C LEU A 46 -15.51 -14.58 -3.53
N THR A 47 -15.94 -15.81 -3.73
CA THR A 47 -17.12 -16.37 -3.08
C THR A 47 -16.90 -16.68 -1.60
N GLU A 48 -15.64 -16.81 -1.17
CA GLU A 48 -15.30 -17.11 0.21
C GLU A 48 -14.40 -16.01 0.79
N PRO A 49 -14.70 -15.49 1.98
CA PRO A 49 -13.79 -14.58 2.67
C PRO A 49 -12.51 -15.36 3.03
N VAL A 50 -11.34 -14.78 2.76
CA VAL A 50 -10.04 -15.35 3.17
C VAL A 50 -9.93 -15.42 4.71
N PHE A 51 -10.70 -14.60 5.39
CA PHE A 51 -10.95 -14.67 6.82
C PHE A 51 -12.45 -14.69 7.06
N GLU A 52 -12.91 -15.65 7.82
CA GLU A 52 -14.29 -15.67 8.32
C GLU A 52 -14.55 -14.38 9.09
N ALA A 53 -15.72 -13.81 8.86
CA ALA A 53 -16.23 -12.76 9.73
C ALA A 53 -16.31 -13.33 11.16
N PRO A 54 -16.12 -12.50 12.21
CA PRO A 54 -16.36 -12.96 13.58
C PRO A 54 -17.71 -13.67 13.65
N THR A 55 -17.76 -14.84 14.26
CA THR A 55 -18.97 -15.66 14.41
C THR A 55 -20.07 -14.93 15.17
N ASP A 56 -19.72 -13.94 15.97
CA ASP A 56 -20.66 -13.01 16.60
C ASP A 56 -20.60 -11.65 15.89
N PRO A 57 -21.62 -11.29 15.09
CA PRO A 57 -21.67 -9.99 14.40
C PRO A 57 -21.81 -8.80 15.37
N SER A 58 -22.17 -9.02 16.64
CA SER A 58 -22.23 -7.99 17.68
C SER A 58 -20.90 -7.80 18.42
N ALA A 59 -19.99 -8.76 18.33
CA ALA A 59 -18.68 -8.62 18.94
C ALA A 59 -17.84 -7.60 18.19
N PRO A 60 -17.24 -6.61 18.86
CA PRO A 60 -16.28 -5.76 18.22
C PRO A 60 -15.13 -6.65 17.69
N PRO A 61 -14.71 -6.47 16.43
CA PRO A 61 -13.59 -7.22 15.89
C PRO A 61 -12.37 -7.04 16.77
N ALA A 62 -11.61 -8.12 16.98
CA ALA A 62 -10.37 -8.08 17.75
C ALA A 62 -9.42 -7.02 17.14
N GLY A 63 -9.22 -5.92 17.88
CA GLY A 63 -8.48 -4.78 17.41
C GLY A 63 -9.25 -3.93 16.38
N HIS A 64 -9.42 -2.66 16.66
CA HIS A 64 -10.11 -1.72 15.78
C HIS A 64 -9.18 -1.28 14.65
N SER A 65 -9.61 -1.44 13.40
CA SER A 65 -8.94 -0.82 12.27
C SER A 65 -9.28 0.68 12.20
N ASN A 66 -8.29 1.52 11.92
CA ASN A 66 -8.50 2.94 11.64
C ASN A 66 -9.38 3.19 10.41
N HIS A 67 -9.62 2.16 9.59
CA HIS A 67 -10.45 2.20 8.40
C HIS A 67 -11.92 1.84 8.66
N GLY A 68 -12.30 1.63 9.93
CA GLY A 68 -13.66 1.37 10.34
C GLY A 68 -14.15 -0.06 10.10
N GLU A 69 -15.46 -0.26 10.22
CA GLU A 69 -16.07 -1.59 10.19
C GLU A 69 -15.96 -2.29 8.83
N ALA A 70 -16.04 -1.54 7.74
CA ALA A 70 -15.94 -2.10 6.39
C ALA A 70 -14.61 -2.84 6.15
N PHE A 71 -13.54 -2.46 6.84
CA PHE A 71 -12.24 -3.13 6.77
C PHE A 71 -12.22 -4.44 7.54
N ASN A 72 -12.97 -4.53 8.64
CA ASN A 72 -12.95 -5.67 9.56
C ASN A 72 -14.07 -6.69 9.28
N ARG A 73 -15.18 -6.26 8.67
CA ARG A 73 -16.39 -7.04 8.49
C ARG A 73 -16.78 -7.14 7.01
N GLY A 74 -17.54 -8.17 6.71
CA GLY A 74 -18.18 -8.38 5.42
C GLY A 74 -17.25 -8.94 4.34
N PRO A 75 -17.84 -9.34 3.24
CA PRO A 75 -17.09 -9.87 2.10
C PRO A 75 -16.19 -8.81 1.52
N ARG A 76 -14.94 -9.15 1.29
CA ARG A 76 -14.00 -8.26 0.61
C ARG A 76 -14.24 -8.37 -0.89
N GLN A 77 -14.46 -7.24 -1.53
CA GLN A 77 -14.54 -7.20 -2.99
C GLN A 77 -13.20 -7.62 -3.61
N ALA A 78 -13.26 -8.17 -4.81
CA ALA A 78 -12.06 -8.49 -5.57
C ALA A 78 -11.21 -7.24 -5.81
N ALA A 79 -9.90 -7.40 -5.79
CA ALA A 79 -9.00 -6.37 -6.27
C ALA A 79 -8.87 -6.45 -7.80
N TYR A 80 -8.66 -5.30 -8.43
CA TYR A 80 -8.34 -5.18 -9.85
C TYR A 80 -6.89 -4.74 -10.01
N LEU A 81 -6.24 -5.21 -11.07
CA LEU A 81 -4.92 -4.69 -11.41
C LEU A 81 -5.05 -3.27 -11.94
N MET A 82 -4.27 -2.37 -11.36
CA MET A 82 -4.19 -0.98 -11.79
C MET A 82 -3.28 -0.81 -13.03
N GLU A 83 -2.70 -1.90 -13.51
CA GLU A 83 -1.79 -2.00 -14.67
C GLU A 83 -0.71 -0.90 -14.64
N ALA A 84 -0.48 -0.20 -15.75
CA ALA A 84 0.59 0.79 -15.90
C ALA A 84 0.65 1.92 -14.83
N LYS A 85 -0.21 1.89 -13.82
CA LYS A 85 -0.28 2.90 -12.74
C LYS A 85 0.39 2.45 -11.44
N THR A 86 1.14 1.35 -11.44
CA THR A 86 1.74 0.75 -10.23
C THR A 86 3.21 1.08 -9.99
N ALA A 87 3.71 2.18 -10.55
CA ALA A 87 5.02 2.77 -10.19
C ALA A 87 6.24 1.82 -10.25
N ASN A 88 6.21 0.79 -11.10
CA ASN A 88 7.30 -0.17 -11.31
C ASN A 88 7.85 -0.78 -10.00
N ILE A 89 6.97 -1.14 -9.08
CA ILE A 89 7.36 -1.87 -7.87
C ILE A 89 7.88 -3.25 -8.25
N ASP A 90 9.02 -3.61 -7.71
CA ASP A 90 9.64 -4.92 -7.87
C ASP A 90 9.95 -5.53 -6.49
N PHE A 91 8.98 -6.27 -5.97
CA PHE A 91 9.12 -7.05 -4.75
C PHE A 91 8.88 -8.52 -5.06
N PRO A 92 9.90 -9.28 -5.48
CA PRO A 92 9.73 -10.68 -5.84
C PRO A 92 9.28 -11.52 -4.65
N ILE A 93 8.34 -12.42 -4.92
CA ILE A 93 7.88 -13.44 -3.97
C ILE A 93 8.01 -14.83 -4.62
N THR A 94 8.12 -15.85 -3.79
CA THR A 94 8.12 -17.24 -4.26
C THR A 94 6.70 -17.62 -4.70
N THR A 95 6.48 -17.68 -5.99
CA THR A 95 5.21 -18.10 -6.61
C THR A 95 5.45 -18.50 -8.06
N ASP A 96 4.72 -19.49 -8.55
CA ASP A 96 4.65 -19.88 -9.95
C ASP A 96 3.49 -19.19 -10.70
N LYS A 97 2.78 -18.29 -10.03
CA LYS A 97 1.60 -17.58 -10.53
C LYS A 97 1.95 -16.13 -10.85
N PRO A 98 2.18 -15.76 -12.15
CA PRO A 98 2.55 -14.38 -12.50
C PRO A 98 1.52 -13.32 -12.04
N GLN A 99 0.24 -13.68 -12.01
CA GLN A 99 -0.79 -12.77 -11.51
C GLN A 99 -0.67 -12.51 -10.00
N ALA A 100 -0.31 -13.51 -9.20
CA ALA A 100 -0.06 -13.33 -7.78
C ALA A 100 1.06 -12.31 -7.54
N GLN A 101 2.16 -12.43 -8.31
CA GLN A 101 3.26 -11.47 -8.27
C GLN A 101 2.80 -10.04 -8.59
N LYS A 102 1.97 -9.86 -9.64
CA LYS A 102 1.45 -8.53 -10.02
C LYS A 102 0.60 -7.91 -8.91
N PHE A 103 -0.32 -8.68 -8.32
CA PHE A 103 -1.12 -8.20 -7.19
C PHE A 103 -0.28 -7.92 -5.95
N PHE A 104 0.76 -8.71 -5.72
CA PHE A 104 1.68 -8.47 -4.62
C PHE A 104 2.40 -7.13 -4.80
N ASN A 105 2.99 -6.88 -5.95
CA ASN A 105 3.65 -5.62 -6.28
C ASN A 105 2.69 -4.42 -6.15
N GLN A 106 1.44 -4.57 -6.61
CA GLN A 106 0.41 -3.56 -6.42
C GLN A 106 0.15 -3.27 -4.93
N GLY A 107 0.02 -4.32 -4.12
CA GLY A 107 -0.17 -4.18 -2.67
C GLY A 107 1.00 -3.46 -2.00
N ILE A 108 2.24 -3.72 -2.41
CA ILE A 108 3.43 -3.01 -1.93
C ILE A 108 3.37 -1.53 -2.29
N GLY A 109 3.06 -1.20 -3.54
CA GLY A 109 2.91 0.20 -3.97
C GLY A 109 1.83 0.93 -3.17
N GLN A 110 0.72 0.27 -2.89
CA GLN A 110 -0.37 0.79 -2.07
C GLN A 110 0.05 0.97 -0.60
N LEU A 111 0.87 0.06 -0.04
CA LEU A 111 1.45 0.24 1.31
C LEU A 111 2.32 1.48 1.39
N HIS A 112 3.15 1.73 0.38
CA HIS A 112 3.98 2.92 0.29
C HIS A 112 3.14 4.21 0.14
N GLY A 113 2.00 4.12 -0.56
CA GLY A 113 1.02 5.21 -0.66
C GLY A 113 0.13 5.37 0.57
N PHE A 114 0.30 4.57 1.63
CA PHE A 114 -0.56 4.50 2.83
C PHE A 114 -2.02 4.11 2.54
N TRP A 115 -2.27 3.53 1.37
CA TRP A 115 -3.57 2.98 1.00
C TRP A 115 -3.74 1.56 1.56
N THR A 116 -3.71 1.46 2.87
CA THR A 116 -3.65 0.18 3.58
C THR A 116 -4.87 -0.70 3.34
N PHE A 117 -6.05 -0.11 3.16
CA PHE A 117 -7.27 -0.85 2.83
C PHE A 117 -7.15 -1.55 1.46
N GLU A 118 -6.73 -0.83 0.43
CA GLU A 118 -6.55 -1.37 -0.91
C GLU A 118 -5.36 -2.33 -0.98
N ALA A 119 -4.32 -2.08 -0.19
CA ALA A 119 -3.19 -3.00 -0.06
C ALA A 119 -3.63 -4.36 0.47
N GLU A 120 -4.46 -4.39 1.52
CA GLU A 120 -5.00 -5.65 2.04
C GLU A 120 -5.83 -6.38 0.98
N ARG A 121 -6.67 -5.66 0.20
CA ARG A 121 -7.44 -6.26 -0.90
C ARG A 121 -6.55 -6.90 -1.95
N SER A 122 -5.46 -6.22 -2.33
CA SER A 122 -4.49 -6.75 -3.28
C SER A 122 -3.80 -8.01 -2.75
N PHE A 123 -3.39 -8.04 -1.48
CA PHE A 123 -2.78 -9.23 -0.87
C PHE A 123 -3.78 -10.37 -0.68
N ARG A 124 -5.05 -10.09 -0.41
CA ARG A 124 -6.12 -11.10 -0.41
C ARG A 124 -6.29 -11.72 -1.78
N GLN A 125 -6.17 -10.92 -2.84
CA GLN A 125 -6.22 -11.45 -4.20
C GLN A 125 -5.03 -12.36 -4.51
N VAL A 126 -3.85 -12.09 -3.94
CA VAL A 126 -2.72 -13.05 -4.01
C VAL A 126 -3.10 -14.39 -3.43
N LEU A 127 -3.69 -14.45 -2.22
CA LEU A 127 -4.12 -15.72 -1.61
C LEU A 127 -5.22 -16.43 -2.40
N LYS A 128 -6.02 -15.69 -3.16
CA LYS A 128 -7.03 -16.30 -4.03
C LYS A 128 -6.40 -17.04 -5.20
N ILE A 129 -5.28 -16.53 -5.72
CA ILE A 129 -4.57 -17.08 -6.87
C ILE A 129 -3.55 -18.14 -6.42
N ASP A 130 -2.90 -17.90 -5.29
CA ASP A 130 -1.83 -18.71 -4.70
C ASP A 130 -2.13 -18.91 -3.20
N PRO A 131 -3.02 -19.85 -2.87
CA PRO A 131 -3.38 -20.14 -1.50
C PRO A 131 -2.16 -20.50 -0.66
N GLU A 132 -2.18 -20.08 0.61
CA GLU A 132 -1.09 -20.32 1.56
C GLU A 132 0.21 -19.52 1.28
N ASN A 133 0.23 -18.63 0.28
CA ASN A 133 1.42 -17.81 0.03
C ASN A 133 1.78 -16.99 1.27
N PRO A 134 2.96 -17.24 1.88
CA PRO A 134 3.32 -16.61 3.15
C PRO A 134 3.50 -15.11 3.05
N MET A 135 3.97 -14.62 1.88
CA MET A 135 4.21 -13.20 1.69
C MET A 135 2.90 -12.41 1.57
N ALA A 136 1.82 -13.03 1.09
CA ALA A 136 0.50 -12.40 1.09
C ALA A 136 -0.01 -12.15 2.50
N TYR A 137 0.13 -13.10 3.41
CA TYR A 137 -0.19 -12.92 4.83
C TYR A 137 0.71 -11.85 5.48
N TRP A 138 2.00 -11.82 5.14
CA TRP A 138 2.91 -10.76 5.56
C TRP A 138 2.42 -9.39 5.08
N GLY A 139 2.04 -9.27 3.81
CA GLY A 139 1.52 -8.02 3.24
C GLY A 139 0.24 -7.54 3.94
N MET A 140 -0.68 -8.46 4.22
CA MET A 140 -1.88 -8.13 5.00
C MET A 140 -1.55 -7.69 6.43
N ALA A 141 -0.56 -8.32 7.09
CA ALA A 141 -0.09 -7.89 8.41
C ALA A 141 0.49 -6.47 8.36
N MET A 142 1.26 -6.15 7.32
CA MET A 142 1.78 -4.79 7.08
C MET A 142 0.66 -3.77 6.88
N ALA A 143 -0.39 -4.12 6.14
CA ALA A 143 -1.57 -3.29 5.94
C ALA A 143 -2.34 -3.03 7.25
N ASN A 144 -2.22 -3.93 8.21
CA ASN A 144 -2.87 -3.83 9.52
C ASN A 144 -1.91 -3.39 10.65
N ASN A 145 -0.80 -2.77 10.35
CA ASN A 145 0.21 -2.40 11.35
C ASN A 145 -0.31 -1.44 12.44
N GLY A 146 -1.40 -0.72 12.18
CA GLY A 146 -2.14 0.07 13.17
C GLY A 146 -3.02 -0.75 14.13
N ASN A 147 -3.31 -2.01 13.78
CA ASN A 147 -4.11 -2.95 14.56
C ASN A 147 -3.25 -4.15 14.98
N SER A 148 -2.62 -4.04 16.15
CA SER A 148 -1.61 -5.01 16.59
C SER A 148 -2.14 -6.44 16.74
N ASN A 149 -3.39 -6.64 17.14
CA ASN A 149 -3.96 -7.98 17.30
C ASN A 149 -4.17 -8.63 15.94
N ARG A 150 -4.81 -7.91 15.01
CA ARG A 150 -5.04 -8.40 13.65
C ARG A 150 -3.73 -8.65 12.91
N ALA A 151 -2.77 -7.71 13.00
CA ALA A 151 -1.46 -7.90 12.40
C ALA A 151 -0.73 -9.11 12.96
N LYS A 152 -0.84 -9.39 14.28
CA LYS A 152 -0.27 -10.57 14.91
C LYS A 152 -0.89 -11.86 14.39
N GLU A 153 -2.20 -11.93 14.24
CA GLU A 153 -2.89 -13.09 13.67
C GLU A 153 -2.43 -13.38 12.25
N LEU A 154 -2.38 -12.34 11.43
CA LEU A 154 -1.96 -12.43 10.03
C LEU A 154 -0.50 -12.86 9.90
N ILE A 155 0.41 -12.27 10.66
CA ILE A 155 1.81 -12.66 10.60
C ILE A 155 2.05 -14.09 11.14
N ASN A 156 1.24 -14.55 12.08
CA ASN A 156 1.31 -15.93 12.54
C ASN A 156 0.91 -16.92 11.41
N GLN A 157 -0.06 -16.57 10.55
CA GLN A 157 -0.34 -17.37 9.35
C GLN A 157 0.85 -17.36 8.39
N SER A 158 1.48 -16.20 8.16
CA SER A 158 2.70 -16.11 7.36
C SER A 158 3.80 -17.04 7.88
N VAL A 159 4.02 -17.07 9.20
CA VAL A 159 5.01 -17.95 9.85
C VAL A 159 4.70 -19.43 9.64
N LYS A 160 3.43 -19.84 9.66
CA LYS A 160 3.04 -21.24 9.42
C LYS A 160 3.48 -21.73 8.04
N HIS A 161 3.38 -20.85 7.04
CA HIS A 161 3.68 -21.17 5.64
C HIS A 161 5.08 -20.72 5.21
N LYS A 162 5.91 -20.16 6.10
CA LYS A 162 7.20 -19.53 5.75
C LYS A 162 8.20 -20.45 5.05
N ALA A 163 8.05 -21.77 5.19
CA ALA A 163 8.93 -22.74 4.57
C ALA A 163 8.89 -22.68 3.03
N SER A 164 7.76 -22.25 2.46
CA SER A 164 7.59 -22.09 1.00
C SER A 164 8.21 -20.78 0.47
N ALA A 165 8.61 -19.85 1.33
CA ALA A 165 9.31 -18.64 0.91
C ALA A 165 10.81 -18.89 0.70
N ASP A 166 11.40 -18.10 -0.18
CA ASP A 166 12.86 -18.02 -0.31
C ASP A 166 13.51 -17.41 0.94
N GLU A 167 14.84 -17.35 0.95
CA GLU A 167 15.57 -16.79 2.09
C GLU A 167 15.20 -15.32 2.35
N ARG A 168 15.07 -14.52 1.29
CA ARG A 168 14.68 -13.12 1.39
C ARG A 168 13.28 -12.97 2.00
N GLY A 169 12.30 -13.71 1.49
CA GLY A 169 10.94 -13.73 2.02
C GLY A 169 10.88 -14.15 3.49
N ARG A 170 11.65 -15.19 3.88
CA ARG A 170 11.75 -15.61 5.29
C ARG A 170 12.28 -14.50 6.19
N MET A 171 13.29 -13.74 5.76
CA MET A 171 13.80 -12.61 6.54
C MET A 171 12.74 -11.53 6.78
N TRP A 172 11.92 -11.20 5.75
CA TRP A 172 10.81 -10.28 5.88
C TRP A 172 9.76 -10.76 6.86
N ILE A 173 9.38 -12.04 6.77
CA ILE A 173 8.40 -12.67 7.65
C ILE A 173 8.89 -12.64 9.10
N GLU A 174 10.12 -13.07 9.34
CA GLU A 174 10.70 -13.15 10.69
C GLU A 174 10.85 -11.78 11.33
N ALA A 175 11.26 -10.77 10.56
CA ALA A 175 11.36 -9.40 11.05
C ALA A 175 10.01 -8.88 11.56
N LEU A 176 8.94 -9.08 10.78
CA LEU A 176 7.61 -8.61 11.16
C LEU A 176 6.99 -9.47 12.28
N ALA A 177 7.23 -10.78 12.27
CA ALA A 177 6.77 -11.68 13.32
C ALA A 177 7.38 -11.30 14.69
N GLU A 178 8.68 -11.00 14.72
CA GLU A 178 9.34 -10.52 15.94
C GLU A 178 8.74 -9.19 16.41
N TYR A 179 8.46 -8.27 15.50
CA TYR A 179 7.82 -6.99 15.83
C TYR A 179 6.44 -7.17 16.47
N HIS A 180 5.64 -8.14 16.04
CA HIS A 180 4.31 -8.40 16.54
C HIS A 180 4.23 -9.52 17.59
N ARG A 181 5.35 -10.15 17.96
CA ARG A 181 5.37 -11.29 18.90
C ARG A 181 4.67 -10.97 20.22
N ASP A 182 5.03 -9.87 20.82
CA ASP A 182 4.41 -9.38 22.04
C ASP A 182 3.98 -7.90 21.89
N PRO A 183 2.70 -7.65 21.57
CA PRO A 183 2.18 -6.28 21.44
C PRO A 183 2.27 -5.43 22.72
N LYS A 184 2.38 -6.08 23.89
CA LYS A 184 2.49 -5.40 25.19
C LYS A 184 3.94 -5.03 25.54
N ALA A 185 4.93 -5.60 24.88
CA ALA A 185 6.32 -5.27 25.08
C ALA A 185 6.63 -3.81 24.69
N ASP A 186 7.72 -3.29 25.23
CA ASP A 186 8.16 -1.91 24.99
C ASP A 186 8.19 -1.56 23.48
N LYS A 187 7.35 -0.61 23.10
CA LYS A 187 7.17 -0.20 21.70
C LYS A 187 8.45 0.34 21.07
N LYS A 188 9.28 1.07 21.86
CA LYS A 188 10.54 1.64 21.37
C LYS A 188 11.55 0.53 21.06
N LYS A 189 11.65 -0.45 21.94
CA LYS A 189 12.53 -1.62 21.74
C LYS A 189 12.09 -2.43 20.52
N ARG A 190 10.78 -2.71 20.36
CA ARG A 190 10.24 -3.42 19.19
C ARG A 190 10.54 -2.68 17.89
N LYS A 191 10.30 -1.36 17.84
CA LYS A 191 10.60 -0.51 16.68
C LYS A 191 12.10 -0.52 16.33
N ALA A 192 12.98 -0.47 17.33
CA ALA A 192 14.43 -0.52 17.12
C ALA A 192 14.88 -1.88 16.57
N ALA A 193 14.37 -2.98 17.13
CA ALA A 193 14.65 -4.33 16.64
C ALA A 193 14.17 -4.52 15.19
N TYR A 194 12.96 -4.07 14.87
CA TYR A 194 12.42 -4.13 13.51
C TYR A 194 13.26 -3.33 12.52
N LEU A 195 13.64 -2.09 12.87
CA LEU A 195 14.54 -1.28 12.03
C LEU A 195 15.89 -1.98 11.80
N LYS A 196 16.46 -2.62 12.84
CA LYS A 196 17.69 -3.41 12.70
C LYS A 196 17.50 -4.55 11.71
N ALA A 197 16.38 -5.28 11.80
CA ALA A 197 16.09 -6.37 10.87
C ALA A 197 15.94 -5.88 9.42
N LEU A 198 15.23 -4.76 9.19
CA LEU A 198 15.11 -4.14 7.86
C LEU A 198 16.46 -3.72 7.29
N ARG A 199 17.34 -3.14 8.12
CA ARG A 199 18.71 -2.79 7.71
C ARG A 199 19.54 -4.04 7.34
N ASN A 200 19.37 -5.14 8.04
CA ASN A 200 20.03 -6.40 7.70
C ASN A 200 19.56 -6.94 6.35
N ILE A 201 18.27 -6.84 6.04
CA ILE A 201 17.74 -7.20 4.71
C ILE A 201 18.35 -6.31 3.65
N SER A 202 18.31 -4.99 3.83
CA SER A 202 18.86 -4.03 2.88
C SER A 202 20.39 -4.21 2.67
N ALA A 203 21.14 -4.55 3.71
CA ALA A 203 22.56 -4.83 3.61
C ALA A 203 22.85 -6.12 2.85
N LYS A 204 22.05 -7.17 3.08
CA LYS A 204 22.20 -8.46 2.40
C LYS A 204 21.77 -8.40 0.93
N TYR A 205 20.78 -7.56 0.61
CA TYR A 205 20.24 -7.37 -0.72
C TYR A 205 20.35 -5.89 -1.15
N PRO A 206 21.56 -5.39 -1.46
CA PRO A 206 21.79 -3.95 -1.69
C PRO A 206 21.11 -3.39 -2.93
N ALA A 207 20.72 -4.24 -3.88
CA ALA A 207 19.94 -3.86 -5.06
C ALA A 207 18.42 -3.80 -4.79
N ASP A 208 17.96 -4.28 -3.63
CA ASP A 208 16.55 -4.30 -3.25
C ASP A 208 16.09 -2.89 -2.86
N LEU A 209 15.41 -2.21 -3.77
CA LEU A 209 14.90 -0.85 -3.54
C LEU A 209 13.81 -0.82 -2.49
N GLU A 210 13.00 -1.88 -2.41
CA GLU A 210 11.92 -1.99 -1.43
C GLU A 210 12.48 -2.12 -0.01
N ALA A 211 13.57 -2.86 0.17
CA ALA A 211 14.24 -2.94 1.46
C ALA A 211 14.75 -1.56 1.92
N LYS A 212 15.33 -0.77 1.02
CA LYS A 212 15.73 0.61 1.32
C LYS A 212 14.52 1.50 1.63
N ALA A 213 13.46 1.42 0.83
CA ALA A 213 12.24 2.21 1.02
C ALA A 213 11.59 1.90 2.38
N PHE A 214 11.51 0.63 2.79
CA PHE A 214 10.98 0.26 4.10
C PHE A 214 11.89 0.67 5.26
N VAL A 215 13.21 0.72 5.08
CA VAL A 215 14.13 1.31 6.07
C VAL A 215 13.81 2.80 6.24
N ALA A 216 13.68 3.56 5.16
CA ALA A 216 13.32 4.98 5.21
C ALA A 216 11.95 5.19 5.90
N LEU A 217 10.95 4.40 5.53
CA LEU A 217 9.63 4.45 6.15
C LEU A 217 9.69 4.16 7.66
N GLN A 218 10.46 3.16 8.08
CA GLN A 218 10.55 2.82 9.49
C GLN A 218 11.31 3.88 10.29
N LEU A 219 12.35 4.48 9.72
CA LEU A 219 13.04 5.63 10.32
C LEU A 219 12.08 6.81 10.50
N TYR A 220 11.32 7.17 9.45
CA TYR A 220 10.28 8.18 9.51
C TYR A 220 9.27 7.86 10.64
N ARG A 221 8.69 6.67 10.66
CA ARG A 221 7.72 6.23 11.68
C ARG A 221 8.31 6.20 13.12
N ASN A 222 9.61 6.04 13.25
CA ASN A 222 10.27 6.08 14.56
C ASN A 222 10.41 7.51 15.09
N GLY A 223 10.54 8.50 14.20
CA GLY A 223 10.70 9.91 14.54
C GLY A 223 9.37 10.64 14.80
N VAL A 224 8.30 10.25 14.15
CA VAL A 224 7.02 11.00 14.06
C VAL A 224 6.19 11.05 15.36
N ASN A 225 6.56 10.37 16.42
CA ASN A 225 5.82 10.47 17.69
C ASN A 225 6.08 11.80 18.43
N GLY A 226 5.98 12.95 17.74
CA GLY A 226 6.04 14.30 18.33
C GLY A 226 7.44 14.77 18.71
N LYS A 227 8.48 14.02 18.40
CA LYS A 227 9.87 14.46 18.53
C LYS A 227 10.44 14.74 17.14
N LYS A 228 11.04 15.92 16.98
CA LYS A 228 11.85 16.21 15.79
C LYS A 228 12.79 15.03 15.54
N THR A 229 12.77 14.49 14.34
CA THR A 229 13.81 13.55 13.96
C THR A 229 15.05 14.38 13.64
N ASP A 230 16.12 14.17 14.39
CA ASP A 230 17.43 14.82 14.10
C ASP A 230 18.08 14.25 12.83
N HIS A 231 17.31 13.50 12.04
CA HIS A 231 17.81 12.69 10.93
C HIS A 231 17.06 12.90 9.61
N TYR A 232 16.38 14.03 9.41
CA TYR A 232 15.65 14.35 8.16
C TYR A 232 16.51 14.12 6.92
N GLU A 233 17.71 14.66 6.90
CA GLU A 233 18.62 14.56 5.77
C GLU A 233 19.10 13.14 5.50
N SER A 234 19.34 12.37 6.55
CA SER A 234 19.73 10.96 6.39
C SER A 234 18.61 10.08 5.85
N ILE A 235 17.35 10.36 6.24
CA ILE A 235 16.16 9.69 5.69
C ILE A 235 15.95 10.11 4.25
N ASP A 236 16.03 11.42 3.96
CA ASP A 236 15.88 11.96 2.62
C ASP A 236 16.95 11.43 1.65
N LYS A 237 18.17 11.23 2.12
CA LYS A 237 19.24 10.59 1.34
C LYS A 237 18.85 9.16 0.93
N ILE A 238 18.34 8.35 1.86
CA ILE A 238 17.90 6.97 1.54
C ILE A 238 16.77 7.00 0.52
N ILE A 239 15.80 7.92 0.67
CA ILE A 239 14.73 8.12 -0.30
C ILE A 239 15.31 8.52 -1.65
N GLY A 240 16.27 9.44 -1.67
CA GLY A 240 16.98 9.88 -2.87
C GLY A 240 17.63 8.72 -3.63
N GLU A 241 18.29 7.79 -2.92
CA GLU A 241 18.88 6.59 -3.53
C GLU A 241 17.85 5.67 -4.20
N VAL A 242 16.65 5.57 -3.63
CA VAL A 242 15.54 4.81 -4.24
C VAL A 242 15.03 5.52 -5.48
N LEU A 243 14.80 6.83 -5.39
CA LEU A 243 14.26 7.65 -6.49
C LEU A 243 15.22 7.79 -7.67
N GLU A 244 16.54 7.75 -7.42
CA GLU A 244 17.55 7.71 -8.48
C GLU A 244 17.39 6.48 -9.39
N LYS A 245 17.01 5.33 -8.81
CA LYS A 245 16.83 4.06 -9.54
C LYS A 245 15.40 3.88 -10.06
N ASN A 246 14.41 4.36 -9.33
CA ASN A 246 13.01 4.34 -9.71
C ASN A 246 12.37 5.72 -9.42
N PRO A 247 12.43 6.67 -10.37
CA PRO A 247 11.90 8.03 -10.19
C PRO A 247 10.41 8.09 -9.89
N MET A 248 9.65 7.03 -10.20
CA MET A 248 8.21 6.94 -9.94
C MET A 248 7.87 6.19 -8.66
N HIS A 249 8.89 5.78 -7.88
CA HIS A 249 8.65 5.02 -6.65
C HIS A 249 7.79 5.82 -5.67
N PRO A 250 6.74 5.22 -5.07
CA PRO A 250 5.82 5.94 -4.18
C PRO A 250 6.42 6.40 -2.85
N CYS A 251 7.70 6.12 -2.57
CA CYS A 251 8.42 6.73 -1.45
C CYS A 251 8.53 8.27 -1.52
N HIS A 252 8.18 8.89 -2.65
CA HIS A 252 7.87 10.32 -2.72
C HIS A 252 6.89 10.75 -1.62
N HIS A 253 5.91 9.90 -1.30
CA HIS A 253 4.95 10.15 -0.23
C HIS A 253 5.63 10.33 1.13
N TYR A 254 6.66 9.52 1.43
CA TYR A 254 7.44 9.67 2.67
C TYR A 254 8.21 10.98 2.69
N ARG A 255 8.75 11.38 1.54
CA ARG A 255 9.50 12.63 1.37
C ARG A 255 8.63 13.83 1.64
N ILE A 256 7.39 13.84 1.13
CA ILE A 256 6.40 14.88 1.41
C ILE A 256 6.19 14.98 2.91
N HIS A 257 5.78 13.88 3.55
CA HIS A 257 5.53 13.88 5.00
C HIS A 257 6.77 14.14 5.86
N LEU A 258 7.95 13.80 5.37
CA LEU A 258 9.21 14.10 6.07
C LEU A 258 9.42 15.60 6.21
N TRP A 259 9.06 16.37 5.18
CA TRP A 259 9.30 17.81 5.11
C TRP A 259 8.11 18.69 5.47
N ASP A 260 6.90 18.14 5.50
CA ASP A 260 5.67 18.86 5.88
C ASP A 260 5.68 19.44 7.30
N HIS A 261 6.55 18.97 8.18
CA HIS A 261 6.61 19.33 9.59
C HIS A 261 7.81 20.21 9.93
N LYS A 262 8.45 20.81 8.97
CA LYS A 262 9.61 21.69 9.13
C LYS A 262 9.22 23.15 9.29
#